data_6068ea9ffbb6fc25eaca171235c84d6e
#
_entry.id   6068ea9ffbb6fc25eaca171235c84d6e
#
_cell.length_a   1.000
_cell.length_b   1.000
_cell.length_c   1.000
_cell.angle_alpha   90.00
_cell.angle_beta   90.00
_cell.angle_gamma   90.00
#
_symmetry.space_group_name_H-M   'P 1'
#
loop_
_entity.id
_entity.type
_entity.pdbx_description
1 polymer ?
#
loop_
_entity_poly.entity_id
_entity_poly.type
_entity_poly.pdbx_seq_one_letter_code
_entity_poly.pdbx_strand_id
1 'polypeptide(L)'
;AKGTKAVGAAVDVGDGEALVKFVNETASALGGLDIFVSNVSGAMMGGIDEATWRKGFEVDILGTVRGCETALPYLEKSGAGSIVVVGTVAAVENAGPRRAYSGIKAAILPYIKSLAQNLAPKNVRANVVSPGSIYFKGGVWEMIEKNMPERYKATLARNPMGRMGKPEEIANAVVFLASPAASFVSGAPLIVAGALTQRIY
;
A
#
# COMPACT_ATOMS: atom_id res chain seq x y z
N ALA A 1 12.93 16.14 -12.26
CA ALA A 1 13.42 14.83 -12.71
C ALA A 1 14.83 14.62 -12.18
N LYS A 2 15.11 13.47 -11.54
CA LYS A 2 16.44 13.15 -10.97
C LYS A 2 17.33 12.43 -12.01
N GLY A 3 17.26 12.83 -13.28
CA GLY A 3 18.09 12.26 -14.36
C GLY A 3 17.59 10.93 -14.92
N THR A 4 16.40 10.47 -14.52
CA THR A 4 15.77 9.25 -15.02
C THR A 4 14.54 9.56 -15.88
N LYS A 5 14.20 8.68 -16.82
CA LYS A 5 12.96 8.77 -17.58
C LYS A 5 11.77 8.56 -16.64
N ALA A 6 10.79 9.44 -16.70
CA ALA A 6 9.53 9.33 -15.97
C ALA A 6 8.36 9.46 -16.95
N VAL A 7 7.35 8.62 -16.76
CA VAL A 7 6.05 8.70 -17.44
C VAL A 7 4.95 8.74 -16.39
N GLY A 8 3.84 9.39 -16.71
CA GLY A 8 2.71 9.50 -15.77
C GLY A 8 1.43 9.87 -16.51
N ALA A 9 0.29 9.44 -15.94
CA ALA A 9 -1.04 9.81 -16.40
C ALA A 9 -2.00 9.93 -15.19
N ALA A 10 -3.08 10.68 -15.38
CA ALA A 10 -4.21 10.66 -14.46
C ALA A 10 -5.08 9.43 -14.76
N VAL A 11 -5.13 8.49 -13.82
CA VAL A 11 -5.88 7.22 -13.97
C VAL A 11 -6.76 7.02 -12.75
N ASP A 12 -8.06 6.75 -12.96
CA ASP A 12 -8.92 6.23 -11.90
C ASP A 12 -8.60 4.74 -11.72
N VAL A 13 -8.07 4.37 -10.56
CA VAL A 13 -7.71 2.98 -10.25
C VAL A 13 -8.95 2.07 -10.13
N GLY A 14 -10.14 2.66 -9.90
CA GLY A 14 -11.42 1.95 -9.95
C GLY A 14 -11.84 1.57 -11.38
N ASP A 15 -11.36 2.29 -12.40
CA ASP A 15 -11.54 1.89 -13.80
C ASP A 15 -10.48 0.84 -14.18
N GLY A 16 -10.92 -0.41 -14.22
CA GLY A 16 -10.02 -1.54 -14.48
C GLY A 16 -9.36 -1.51 -15.86
N GLU A 17 -10.07 -1.05 -16.90
CA GLU A 17 -9.53 -0.96 -18.26
C GLU A 17 -8.46 0.14 -18.34
N ALA A 18 -8.75 1.30 -17.76
CA ALA A 18 -7.80 2.40 -17.70
C ALA A 18 -6.53 2.03 -16.93
N LEU A 19 -6.66 1.30 -15.80
CA LEU A 19 -5.51 0.83 -15.02
C LEU A 19 -4.66 -0.17 -15.81
N VAL A 20 -5.27 -1.18 -16.43
CA VAL A 20 -4.57 -2.19 -17.26
C VAL A 20 -3.83 -1.52 -18.41
N LYS A 21 -4.49 -0.61 -19.12
CA LYS A 21 -3.89 0.18 -20.18
C LYS A 21 -2.67 0.96 -19.70
N PHE A 22 -2.80 1.68 -18.58
CA PHE A 22 -1.72 2.47 -18.01
C PHE A 22 -0.49 1.63 -17.64
N VAL A 23 -0.69 0.48 -16.99
CA VAL A 23 0.42 -0.43 -16.63
C VAL A 23 1.15 -0.91 -17.89
N ASN A 24 0.42 -1.37 -18.90
CA ASN A 24 1.01 -1.87 -20.15
C ASN A 24 1.75 -0.77 -20.94
N GLU A 25 1.15 0.42 -21.08
CA GLU A 25 1.78 1.55 -21.77
C GLU A 25 3.04 2.02 -21.02
N THR A 26 3.00 2.05 -19.68
CA THR A 26 4.16 2.41 -18.85
C THR A 26 5.28 1.40 -18.99
N ALA A 27 4.98 0.09 -18.92
CA ALA A 27 5.95 -0.97 -19.11
C ALA A 27 6.61 -0.88 -20.49
N SER A 28 5.80 -0.65 -21.54
CA SER A 28 6.30 -0.46 -22.90
C SER A 28 7.21 0.77 -23.01
N ALA A 29 6.77 1.89 -22.46
CA ALA A 29 7.53 3.15 -22.53
C ALA A 29 8.86 3.09 -21.77
N LEU A 30 8.95 2.33 -20.68
CA LEU A 30 10.15 2.15 -19.86
C LEU A 30 11.05 1.00 -20.34
N GLY A 31 10.56 0.17 -21.24
CA GLY A 31 11.28 -1.03 -21.74
C GLY A 31 11.16 -2.27 -20.86
N GLY A 32 10.28 -2.25 -19.85
CA GLY A 32 10.02 -3.34 -18.91
C GLY A 32 9.49 -2.82 -17.58
N LEU A 33 9.28 -3.75 -16.62
CA LEU A 33 8.86 -3.44 -15.26
C LEU A 33 9.52 -4.42 -14.29
N ASP A 34 10.30 -3.89 -13.36
CA ASP A 34 10.98 -4.66 -12.30
C ASP A 34 10.28 -4.54 -10.97
N ILE A 35 9.58 -3.43 -10.75
CA ILE A 35 8.92 -3.10 -9.48
C ILE A 35 7.51 -2.60 -9.75
N PHE A 36 6.54 -3.16 -9.02
CA PHE A 36 5.17 -2.65 -8.98
C PHE A 36 4.79 -2.24 -7.56
N VAL A 37 4.34 -0.98 -7.39
CA VAL A 37 3.89 -0.47 -6.09
C VAL A 37 2.42 -0.09 -6.15
N SER A 38 1.57 -0.78 -5.37
CA SER A 38 0.16 -0.41 -5.20
C SER A 38 -0.01 0.41 -3.92
N ASN A 39 -0.38 1.69 -4.06
CA ASN A 39 -0.48 2.64 -2.94
C ASN A 39 -1.83 3.34 -2.83
N VAL A 40 -2.64 3.39 -3.89
CA VAL A 40 -3.91 4.13 -3.91
C VAL A 40 -4.92 3.52 -2.94
N SER A 41 -5.76 4.35 -2.30
CA SER A 41 -6.86 3.91 -1.45
C SER A 41 -8.10 4.78 -1.64
N GLY A 42 -9.26 4.14 -1.81
CA GLY A 42 -10.56 4.78 -1.93
C GLY A 42 -11.40 4.82 -0.65
N ALA A 43 -11.05 4.02 0.37
CA ALA A 43 -11.89 3.82 1.57
C ALA A 43 -11.40 4.57 2.82
N MET A 44 -10.27 5.29 2.77
CA MET A 44 -9.61 5.84 3.96
C MET A 44 -10.49 6.80 4.77
N MET A 45 -11.33 7.61 4.09
CA MET A 45 -12.20 8.63 4.71
C MET A 45 -13.64 8.16 4.90
N GLY A 46 -13.99 6.96 4.44
CA GLY A 46 -15.35 6.45 4.46
C GLY A 46 -15.79 5.92 5.84
N GLY A 47 -17.11 5.77 5.98
CA GLY A 47 -17.77 5.17 7.13
C GLY A 47 -17.90 3.64 7.05
N ILE A 48 -19.13 3.17 7.30
CA ILE A 48 -19.50 1.74 7.29
C ILE A 48 -20.61 1.42 6.29
N ASP A 49 -21.07 2.41 5.54
CA ASP A 49 -22.14 2.25 4.56
C ASP A 49 -21.68 1.39 3.36
N GLU A 50 -22.67 0.82 2.67
CA GLU A 50 -22.40 -0.08 1.55
C GLU A 50 -21.65 0.60 0.40
N ALA A 51 -21.90 1.87 0.14
CA ALA A 51 -21.21 2.62 -0.92
C ALA A 51 -19.70 2.73 -0.62
N THR A 52 -19.34 2.98 0.63
CA THR A 52 -17.93 2.97 1.09
C THR A 52 -17.30 1.59 0.92
N TRP A 53 -18.01 0.51 1.26
CA TRP A 53 -17.52 -0.85 1.04
C TRP A 53 -17.30 -1.16 -0.44
N ARG A 54 -18.25 -0.83 -1.30
CA ARG A 54 -18.14 -1.03 -2.75
C ARG A 54 -16.99 -0.25 -3.36
N LYS A 55 -16.88 1.05 -3.02
CA LYS A 55 -15.76 1.87 -3.48
C LYS A 55 -14.40 1.35 -3.02
N GLY A 56 -14.29 0.97 -1.76
CA GLY A 56 -13.05 0.41 -1.24
C GLY A 56 -12.71 -0.95 -1.86
N PHE A 57 -13.70 -1.80 -2.10
CA PHE A 57 -13.50 -3.06 -2.79
C PHE A 57 -12.98 -2.83 -4.22
N GLU A 58 -13.58 -1.92 -4.97
CA GLU A 58 -13.17 -1.61 -6.34
C GLU A 58 -11.76 -1.02 -6.40
N VAL A 59 -11.49 0.01 -5.60
CA VAL A 59 -10.22 0.74 -5.66
C VAL A 59 -9.09 0.01 -4.94
N ASP A 60 -9.33 -0.43 -3.70
CA ASP A 60 -8.25 -0.97 -2.86
C ASP A 60 -7.97 -2.45 -3.16
N ILE A 61 -9.02 -3.26 -3.44
CA ILE A 61 -8.84 -4.69 -3.70
C ILE A 61 -8.70 -4.95 -5.19
N LEU A 62 -9.73 -4.68 -6.00
CA LEU A 62 -9.68 -4.99 -7.42
C LEU A 62 -8.61 -4.16 -8.15
N GLY A 63 -8.42 -2.89 -7.78
CA GLY A 63 -7.31 -2.08 -8.31
C GLY A 63 -5.94 -2.69 -8.01
N THR A 64 -5.72 -3.18 -6.78
CA THR A 64 -4.48 -3.88 -6.42
C THR A 64 -4.33 -5.19 -7.20
N VAL A 65 -5.38 -6.02 -7.25
CA VAL A 65 -5.35 -7.30 -7.97
C VAL A 65 -5.07 -7.08 -9.46
N ARG A 66 -5.85 -6.23 -10.13
CA ARG A 66 -5.67 -5.92 -11.57
C ARG A 66 -4.27 -5.38 -11.86
N GLY A 67 -3.79 -4.46 -11.04
CA GLY A 67 -2.44 -3.90 -11.19
C GLY A 67 -1.36 -4.97 -11.03
N CYS A 68 -1.44 -5.81 -10.00
CA CYS A 68 -0.52 -6.93 -9.81
C CYS A 68 -0.54 -7.89 -10.99
N GLU A 69 -1.72 -8.43 -11.35
CA GLU A 69 -1.85 -9.41 -12.44
C GLU A 69 -1.36 -8.86 -13.79
N THR A 70 -1.63 -7.57 -14.08
CA THR A 70 -1.13 -6.93 -15.30
C THR A 70 0.39 -6.76 -15.28
N ALA A 71 0.98 -6.51 -14.10
CA ALA A 71 2.42 -6.34 -13.97
C ALA A 71 3.19 -7.69 -14.04
N LEU A 72 2.56 -8.82 -13.67
CA LEU A 72 3.24 -10.12 -13.54
C LEU A 72 4.08 -10.53 -14.74
N PRO A 73 3.60 -10.48 -16.01
CA PRO A 73 4.42 -10.90 -17.15
C PRO A 73 5.73 -10.13 -17.28
N TYR A 74 5.71 -8.84 -16.92
CA TYR A 74 6.89 -7.98 -16.95
C TYR A 74 7.84 -8.29 -15.79
N LEU A 75 7.29 -8.47 -14.59
CA LEU A 75 8.06 -8.78 -13.38
C LEU A 75 8.75 -10.16 -13.49
N GLU A 76 8.07 -11.16 -14.04
CA GLU A 76 8.66 -12.46 -14.31
C GLU A 76 9.79 -12.36 -15.34
N LYS A 77 9.58 -11.58 -16.41
CA LYS A 77 10.60 -11.37 -17.45
C LYS A 77 11.83 -10.62 -16.93
N SER A 78 11.69 -9.77 -15.91
CA SER A 78 12.82 -9.05 -15.32
C SER A 78 13.80 -9.98 -14.60
N GLY A 79 13.34 -11.15 -14.14
CA GLY A 79 14.15 -12.13 -13.41
C GLY A 79 14.43 -11.78 -11.94
N ALA A 80 13.98 -10.61 -11.46
CA ALA A 80 14.13 -10.15 -10.07
C ALA A 80 12.97 -9.21 -9.64
N GLY A 81 11.74 -9.58 -10.03
CA GLY A 81 10.56 -8.76 -9.83
C GLY A 81 10.19 -8.51 -8.36
N SER A 82 9.62 -7.35 -8.06
CA SER A 82 9.13 -7.02 -6.73
C SER A 82 7.78 -6.32 -6.76
N ILE A 83 6.82 -6.84 -5.98
CA ILE A 83 5.52 -6.23 -5.72
C ILE A 83 5.55 -5.70 -4.28
N VAL A 84 5.19 -4.43 -4.10
CA VAL A 84 5.00 -3.84 -2.77
C VAL A 84 3.63 -3.19 -2.69
N VAL A 85 2.81 -3.61 -1.74
CA VAL A 85 1.49 -3.02 -1.51
C VAL A 85 1.48 -2.22 -0.22
N VAL A 86 0.96 -1.00 -0.28
CA VAL A 86 0.79 -0.17 0.92
C VAL A 86 -0.53 -0.53 1.60
N GLY A 87 -0.41 -1.25 2.71
CA GLY A 87 -1.49 -1.65 3.60
C GLY A 87 -1.73 -0.64 4.72
N THR A 88 -1.98 -1.13 5.92
CA THR A 88 -2.15 -0.35 7.16
C THR A 88 -2.08 -1.24 8.38
N VAL A 89 -1.64 -0.74 9.52
CA VAL A 89 -1.77 -1.44 10.81
C VAL A 89 -3.23 -1.72 11.18
N ALA A 90 -4.17 -0.89 10.72
CA ALA A 90 -5.60 -1.09 10.96
C ALA A 90 -6.17 -2.37 10.28
N ALA A 91 -5.42 -3.00 9.40
CA ALA A 91 -5.77 -4.30 8.80
C ALA A 91 -5.56 -5.48 9.77
N VAL A 92 -4.75 -5.32 10.79
CA VAL A 92 -4.33 -6.39 11.71
C VAL A 92 -4.65 -6.08 13.18
N GLU A 93 -4.99 -4.85 13.50
CA GLU A 93 -5.28 -4.39 14.85
C GLU A 93 -6.47 -3.43 14.85
N ASN A 94 -7.32 -3.52 15.86
CA ASN A 94 -8.43 -2.59 16.01
C ASN A 94 -7.90 -1.20 16.43
N ALA A 95 -7.94 -0.27 15.48
CA ALA A 95 -7.41 1.08 15.62
C ALA A 95 -8.50 2.14 15.89
N GLY A 96 -9.68 1.76 16.38
CA GLY A 96 -10.73 2.74 16.69
C GLY A 96 -12.13 2.33 16.20
N PRO A 97 -13.00 3.26 15.80
CA PRO A 97 -14.38 2.99 15.45
C PRO A 97 -14.50 2.06 14.24
N ARG A 98 -15.64 1.36 14.12
CA ARG A 98 -15.95 0.50 12.97
C ARG A 98 -15.79 1.26 11.65
N ARG A 99 -15.08 0.66 10.70
CA ARG A 99 -14.87 1.23 9.35
C ARG A 99 -14.74 0.12 8.32
N ALA A 100 -15.22 0.39 7.12
CA ALA A 100 -14.99 -0.47 5.96
C ALA A 100 -13.50 -0.61 5.64
N TYR A 101 -12.73 0.48 5.80
CA TYR A 101 -11.29 0.56 5.53
C TYR A 101 -10.47 -0.59 6.11
N SER A 102 -10.66 -0.89 7.41
CA SER A 102 -9.89 -1.97 8.08
C SER A 102 -10.17 -3.34 7.47
N GLY A 103 -11.45 -3.67 7.23
CA GLY A 103 -11.85 -4.94 6.61
C GLY A 103 -11.36 -5.08 5.17
N ILE A 104 -11.46 -4.00 4.38
CA ILE A 104 -10.99 -3.96 3.00
C ILE A 104 -9.47 -4.15 2.96
N LYS A 105 -8.71 -3.40 3.74
CA LYS A 105 -7.25 -3.51 3.78
C LYS A 105 -6.77 -4.86 4.36
N ALA A 106 -7.54 -5.48 5.24
CA ALA A 106 -7.21 -6.82 5.76
C ALA A 106 -7.24 -7.90 4.66
N ALA A 107 -8.15 -7.79 3.69
CA ALA A 107 -8.24 -8.76 2.59
C ALA A 107 -6.98 -8.79 1.69
N ILE A 108 -6.20 -7.71 1.67
CA ILE A 108 -4.95 -7.63 0.90
C ILE A 108 -3.86 -8.56 1.46
N LEU A 109 -3.82 -8.75 2.77
CA LEU A 109 -2.74 -9.51 3.42
C LEU A 109 -2.67 -10.98 2.96
N PRO A 110 -3.75 -11.78 3.02
CA PRO A 110 -3.72 -13.14 2.52
C PRO A 110 -3.54 -13.23 1.01
N TYR A 111 -4.06 -12.27 0.24
CA TYR A 111 -3.83 -12.20 -1.21
C TYR A 111 -2.33 -12.07 -1.52
N ILE A 112 -1.65 -11.08 -0.92
CA ILE A 112 -0.21 -10.88 -1.16
C ILE A 112 0.62 -12.05 -0.62
N LYS A 113 0.20 -12.67 0.48
CA LYS A 113 0.86 -13.88 0.99
C LYS A 113 0.78 -15.04 0.01
N SER A 114 -0.40 -15.30 -0.56
CA SER A 114 -0.61 -16.31 -1.59
C SER A 114 0.20 -15.98 -2.86
N LEU A 115 0.15 -14.73 -3.30
CA LEU A 115 0.90 -14.27 -4.47
C LEU A 115 2.41 -14.49 -4.29
N ALA A 116 2.96 -14.14 -3.12
CA ALA A 116 4.36 -14.35 -2.79
C ALA A 116 4.78 -15.82 -2.89
N GLN A 117 3.94 -16.75 -2.40
CA GLN A 117 4.22 -18.19 -2.48
C GLN A 117 4.20 -18.70 -3.92
N ASN A 118 3.23 -18.26 -4.71
CA ASN A 118 3.08 -18.70 -6.10
C ASN A 118 4.17 -18.13 -7.04
N LEU A 119 4.70 -16.95 -6.71
CA LEU A 119 5.70 -16.26 -7.53
C LEU A 119 7.15 -16.51 -7.09
N ALA A 120 7.39 -17.07 -5.91
CA ALA A 120 8.73 -17.38 -5.44
C ALA A 120 9.56 -18.23 -6.42
N PRO A 121 9.01 -19.29 -7.05
CA PRO A 121 9.75 -20.07 -8.05
C PRO A 121 10.14 -19.26 -9.30
N LYS A 122 9.48 -18.14 -9.55
CA LYS A 122 9.73 -17.24 -10.69
C LYS A 122 10.63 -16.05 -10.31
N ASN A 123 11.21 -16.09 -9.11
CA ASN A 123 12.06 -15.02 -8.55
C ASN A 123 11.34 -13.65 -8.51
N VAL A 124 10.04 -13.64 -8.24
CA VAL A 124 9.25 -12.43 -7.98
C VAL A 124 8.82 -12.44 -6.54
N ARG A 125 9.11 -11.37 -5.81
CA ARG A 125 8.74 -11.17 -4.41
C ARG A 125 7.47 -10.32 -4.29
N ALA A 126 6.65 -10.58 -3.28
CA ALA A 126 5.47 -9.75 -2.99
C ALA A 126 5.36 -9.50 -1.49
N ASN A 127 5.27 -8.23 -1.08
CA ASN A 127 5.26 -7.82 0.32
C ASN A 127 4.24 -6.70 0.57
N VAL A 128 3.91 -6.48 1.84
CA VAL A 128 3.06 -5.37 2.27
C VAL A 128 3.86 -4.47 3.20
N VAL A 129 3.82 -3.16 2.98
CA VAL A 129 4.19 -2.16 4.00
C VAL A 129 2.93 -1.75 4.72
N SER A 130 2.91 -1.83 6.05
CA SER A 130 1.77 -1.49 6.90
C SER A 130 2.06 -0.25 7.74
N PRO A 131 1.72 0.97 7.26
CA PRO A 131 1.92 2.20 7.99
C PRO A 131 1.04 2.30 9.25
N GLY A 132 1.57 2.96 10.28
CA GLY A 132 0.81 3.52 11.39
C GLY A 132 0.19 4.87 11.03
N SER A 133 0.14 5.78 12.01
CA SER A 133 -0.33 7.16 11.80
C SER A 133 0.76 8.00 11.13
N ILE A 134 0.53 8.41 9.88
CA ILE A 134 1.49 9.18 9.07
C ILE A 134 0.95 10.58 8.82
N TYR A 135 1.69 11.59 9.24
CA TYR A 135 1.33 13.01 9.12
C TYR A 135 1.99 13.66 7.90
N PHE A 136 1.19 14.33 7.09
CA PHE A 136 1.66 15.20 6.02
C PHE A 136 0.64 16.27 5.68
N LYS A 137 1.09 17.36 5.08
CA LYS A 137 0.24 18.48 4.67
C LYS A 137 -0.76 18.02 3.60
N GLY A 138 -2.03 18.34 3.78
CA GLY A 138 -3.13 17.87 2.93
C GLY A 138 -3.61 16.45 3.24
N GLY A 139 -3.00 15.77 4.21
CA GLY A 139 -3.37 14.41 4.62
C GLY A 139 -4.49 14.36 5.65
N VAL A 140 -4.95 13.13 5.90
CA VAL A 140 -6.03 12.84 6.87
C VAL A 140 -5.72 13.34 8.28
N TRP A 141 -4.46 13.21 8.72
CA TRP A 141 -4.09 13.61 10.07
C TRP A 141 -3.99 15.12 10.25
N GLU A 142 -3.63 15.88 9.22
CA GLU A 142 -3.75 17.36 9.27
C GLU A 142 -5.22 17.78 9.36
N MET A 143 -6.11 17.14 8.63
CA MET A 143 -7.55 17.41 8.73
C MET A 143 -8.10 17.06 10.11
N ILE A 144 -7.67 15.91 10.70
CA ILE A 144 -8.08 15.52 12.06
C ILE A 144 -7.51 16.48 13.10
N GLU A 145 -6.27 16.92 12.96
CA GLU A 145 -5.66 17.92 13.84
C GLU A 145 -6.47 19.21 13.88
N LYS A 146 -6.90 19.71 12.72
CA LYS A 146 -7.68 20.94 12.59
C LYS A 146 -9.12 20.82 13.10
N ASN A 147 -9.80 19.69 12.80
CA ASN A 147 -11.24 19.57 13.04
C ASN A 147 -11.60 18.71 14.26
N MET A 148 -10.67 17.90 14.75
CA MET A 148 -10.85 16.97 15.87
C MET A 148 -9.58 16.90 16.76
N PRO A 149 -9.14 18.03 17.34
CA PRO A 149 -7.85 18.13 18.03
C PRO A 149 -7.68 17.13 19.18
N GLU A 150 -8.75 16.82 19.92
CA GLU A 150 -8.68 15.84 21.01
C GLU A 150 -8.42 14.42 20.48
N ARG A 151 -8.99 14.07 19.34
CA ARG A 151 -8.70 12.79 18.67
C ARG A 151 -7.25 12.75 18.19
N TYR A 152 -6.74 13.84 17.65
CA TYR A 152 -5.34 13.95 17.23
C TYR A 152 -4.40 13.73 18.42
N LYS A 153 -4.61 14.47 19.53
CA LYS A 153 -3.83 14.33 20.78
C LYS A 153 -3.88 12.91 21.34
N ALA A 154 -5.09 12.31 21.42
CA ALA A 154 -5.25 10.95 21.91
C ALA A 154 -4.51 9.92 21.05
N THR A 155 -4.51 10.11 19.72
CA THR A 155 -3.75 9.21 18.81
C THR A 155 -2.25 9.41 18.95
N LEU A 156 -1.80 10.65 19.09
CA LEU A 156 -0.40 10.98 19.31
C LEU A 156 0.12 10.38 20.62
N ALA A 157 -0.65 10.49 21.71
CA ALA A 157 -0.30 9.92 23.02
C ALA A 157 -0.20 8.40 23.04
N ARG A 158 -0.88 7.71 22.11
CA ARG A 158 -0.77 6.25 21.94
C ARG A 158 0.50 5.81 21.20
N ASN A 159 1.19 6.70 20.53
CA ASN A 159 2.41 6.36 19.80
C ASN A 159 3.63 6.45 20.74
N PRO A 160 4.31 5.31 21.04
CA PRO A 160 5.44 5.30 21.98
C PRO A 160 6.62 6.18 21.54
N MET A 161 6.78 6.44 20.23
CA MET A 161 7.81 7.36 19.73
C MET A 161 7.44 8.84 19.92
N GLY A 162 6.27 9.17 20.49
CA GLY A 162 5.81 10.54 20.78
C GLY A 162 5.50 11.38 19.54
N ARG A 163 5.46 10.79 18.35
CA ARG A 163 5.17 11.49 17.10
C ARG A 163 4.48 10.58 16.10
N MET A 164 3.85 11.17 15.11
CA MET A 164 3.44 10.46 13.91
C MET A 164 4.63 10.26 12.97
N GLY A 165 4.55 9.25 12.10
CA GLY A 165 5.53 9.04 11.04
C GLY A 165 5.39 10.05 9.92
N LYS A 166 6.42 10.12 9.07
CA LYS A 166 6.46 10.94 7.84
C LYS A 166 6.32 10.05 6.61
N PRO A 167 5.82 10.57 5.49
CA PRO A 167 5.75 9.82 4.22
C PRO A 167 7.08 9.20 3.81
N GLU A 168 8.19 9.91 4.04
CA GLU A 168 9.53 9.45 3.68
C GLU A 168 9.94 8.19 4.45
N GLU A 169 9.45 8.00 5.68
CA GLU A 169 9.73 6.80 6.48
C GLU A 169 9.02 5.58 5.89
N ILE A 170 7.83 5.78 5.31
CA ILE A 170 7.12 4.73 4.56
C ILE A 170 7.79 4.47 3.22
N ALA A 171 8.17 5.53 2.50
CA ALA A 171 8.86 5.40 1.22
C ALA A 171 10.18 4.62 1.36
N ASN A 172 10.96 4.85 2.43
CA ASN A 172 12.18 4.11 2.71
C ASN A 172 11.91 2.61 2.89
N ALA A 173 10.83 2.23 3.58
CA ALA A 173 10.43 0.83 3.74
C ALA A 173 9.99 0.20 2.41
N VAL A 174 9.25 0.95 1.57
CA VAL A 174 8.87 0.52 0.22
C VAL A 174 10.12 0.31 -0.64
N VAL A 175 11.05 1.25 -0.63
CA VAL A 175 12.32 1.15 -1.38
C VAL A 175 13.15 -0.05 -0.91
N PHE A 176 13.25 -0.28 0.41
CA PHE A 176 13.92 -1.47 0.95
C PHE A 176 13.30 -2.75 0.40
N LEU A 177 11.97 -2.93 0.52
CA LEU A 177 11.28 -4.14 0.05
C LEU A 177 11.34 -4.29 -1.48
N ALA A 178 11.38 -3.20 -2.23
CA ALA A 178 11.52 -3.21 -3.68
C ALA A 178 12.94 -3.57 -4.13
N SER A 179 13.96 -3.28 -3.32
CA SER A 179 15.37 -3.41 -3.68
C SER A 179 15.93 -4.82 -3.49
N PRO A 180 17.12 -5.13 -4.07
CA PRO A 180 17.83 -6.39 -3.82
C PRO A 180 18.23 -6.61 -2.35
N ALA A 181 18.28 -5.56 -1.52
CA ALA A 181 18.53 -5.70 -0.08
C ALA A 181 17.47 -6.56 0.63
N ALA A 182 16.27 -6.67 0.06
CA ALA A 182 15.19 -7.52 0.54
C ALA A 182 15.06 -8.84 -0.24
N SER A 183 16.13 -9.35 -0.85
CA SER A 183 16.12 -10.53 -1.74
C SER A 183 15.54 -11.79 -1.10
N PHE A 184 15.58 -11.92 0.22
CA PHE A 184 15.00 -13.05 0.96
C PHE A 184 13.73 -12.68 1.76
N VAL A 185 13.14 -11.52 1.48
CA VAL A 185 11.89 -11.04 2.11
C VAL A 185 10.75 -11.16 1.10
N SER A 186 9.86 -12.13 1.30
CA SER A 186 8.66 -12.33 0.47
C SER A 186 7.50 -12.82 1.32
N GLY A 187 6.30 -12.30 1.09
CA GLY A 187 5.10 -12.58 1.85
C GLY A 187 5.07 -11.94 3.25
N ALA A 188 5.90 -10.93 3.50
CA ALA A 188 5.99 -10.25 4.79
C ALA A 188 5.09 -9.01 4.87
N PRO A 189 4.34 -8.82 5.98
CA PRO A 189 3.76 -7.54 6.34
C PRO A 189 4.77 -6.72 7.17
N LEU A 190 5.49 -5.80 6.54
CA LEU A 190 6.42 -4.92 7.24
C LEU A 190 5.67 -3.77 7.92
N ILE A 191 5.63 -3.79 9.25
CA ILE A 191 4.98 -2.75 10.06
C ILE A 191 5.93 -1.56 10.23
N VAL A 192 5.45 -0.36 9.87
CA VAL A 192 6.18 0.92 10.02
C VAL A 192 5.29 1.89 10.80
N ALA A 193 5.31 1.78 12.13
CA ALA A 193 4.28 2.40 12.96
C ALA A 193 4.80 3.04 14.27
N GLY A 194 6.11 3.14 14.50
CA GLY A 194 6.67 3.75 15.70
C GLY A 194 6.28 3.02 16.99
N ALA A 195 6.22 1.68 16.95
CA ALA A 195 5.77 0.80 18.04
C ALA A 195 4.30 1.01 18.47
N LEU A 196 3.47 1.63 17.61
CA LEU A 196 2.05 1.87 17.89
C LEU A 196 1.26 0.58 18.10
N THR A 197 1.59 -0.48 17.36
CA THR A 197 0.89 -1.76 17.44
C THR A 197 1.37 -2.57 18.64
N GLN A 198 0.42 -3.26 19.29
CA GLN A 198 0.72 -4.17 20.41
C GLN A 198 0.78 -5.63 19.95
N ARG A 199 0.48 -5.88 18.70
CA ARG A 199 0.47 -7.22 18.13
C ARG A 199 1.90 -7.74 17.94
N ILE A 200 2.13 -8.99 18.32
CA ILE A 200 3.42 -9.66 18.14
C ILE A 200 3.48 -10.32 16.75
N TYR A 201 2.34 -10.84 16.23
CA TYR A 201 2.18 -11.39 14.86
C TYR A 201 0.74 -11.30 14.41
#